data_d085f491521a9ea3fccfdb21449a87eb
#
_entry.id   d085f491521a9ea3fccfdb21449a87eb
#
_cell.length_a   1.000
_cell.length_b   1.000
_cell.length_c   1.000
_cell.angle_alpha   90.00
_cell.angle_beta   90.00
_cell.angle_gamma   90.00
#
_symmetry.space_group_name_H-M   'P 1'
#
loop_
_entity.id
_entity.type
_entity.pdbx_description
1 polymer ?
#
loop_
_entity_poly.entity_id
_entity_poly.type
_entity_poly.pdbx_seq_one_letter_code
_entity_poly.pdbx_strand_id
1 'polypeptide(L)'
;STLSKQMGDTTVVVSTALEELSFLLYYHGCKMDFDEEYQIEENFPSLLGGAPCKGMRTFWIDEVDPENGSFRIASDAIVNTDQAIKQFIELIQSNLPEEDRRKPIDSSQIPIIMAQDQNDTYIHADTGWPLVVYYTRTTQVGENRSGIEISLEIDIPE
;
A
#
# COMPACT_ATOMS: atom_id res chain seq x y z
N SER A 1 8.06 -11.26 -25.38
CA SER A 1 7.56 -11.33 -24.02
C SER A 1 7.08 -9.95 -23.57
N THR A 2 5.95 -9.88 -22.90
CA THR A 2 5.28 -8.63 -22.50
C THR A 2 6.12 -7.84 -21.49
N LEU A 3 6.87 -8.51 -20.64
CA LEU A 3 7.77 -7.92 -19.64
C LEU A 3 8.92 -7.12 -20.27
N SER A 4 9.51 -7.58 -21.40
CA SER A 4 10.62 -6.83 -22.03
C SER A 4 10.15 -5.55 -22.74
N LYS A 5 8.86 -5.44 -23.08
CA LYS A 5 8.27 -4.22 -23.61
C LYS A 5 7.95 -3.20 -22.51
N GLN A 6 7.54 -3.67 -21.33
CA GLN A 6 7.27 -2.78 -20.20
C GLN A 6 8.54 -2.17 -19.61
N MET A 7 9.64 -2.92 -19.55
CA MET A 7 10.93 -2.40 -19.07
C MET A 7 11.58 -1.37 -20.01
N GLY A 8 11.10 -1.22 -21.24
CA GLY A 8 11.56 -0.21 -22.18
C GLY A 8 10.80 1.12 -22.12
N ASP A 9 9.71 1.19 -21.36
CA ASP A 9 8.97 2.43 -21.16
C ASP A 9 9.56 3.21 -19.99
N THR A 10 10.21 4.32 -20.30
CA THR A 10 10.84 5.21 -19.32
C THR A 10 9.85 5.66 -18.22
N THR A 11 8.58 5.83 -18.55
CA THR A 11 7.54 6.24 -17.63
C THR A 11 7.29 5.17 -16.55
N VAL A 12 7.26 3.90 -16.95
CA VAL A 12 7.08 2.78 -16.02
C VAL A 12 8.30 2.63 -15.10
N VAL A 13 9.51 2.74 -15.64
CA VAL A 13 10.75 2.67 -14.86
C VAL A 13 10.81 3.81 -13.83
N VAL A 14 10.50 5.04 -14.24
CA VAL A 14 10.50 6.20 -13.35
C VAL A 14 9.42 6.06 -12.27
N SER A 15 8.20 5.62 -12.60
CA SER A 15 7.13 5.45 -11.61
C SER A 15 7.47 4.38 -10.57
N THR A 16 8.06 3.27 -10.99
CA THR A 16 8.51 2.20 -10.07
C THR A 16 9.61 2.70 -9.13
N ALA A 17 10.62 3.39 -9.67
CA ALA A 17 11.71 3.94 -8.86
C ALA A 17 11.20 5.01 -7.86
N LEU A 18 10.23 5.84 -8.25
CA LEU A 18 9.61 6.81 -7.35
C LEU A 18 8.78 6.12 -6.25
N GLU A 19 8.13 5.01 -6.57
CA GLU A 19 7.39 4.21 -5.59
C GLU A 19 8.32 3.60 -4.56
N GLU A 20 9.43 2.98 -4.99
CA GLU A 20 10.45 2.44 -4.08
C GLU A 20 11.06 3.52 -3.19
N LEU A 21 11.42 4.68 -3.74
CA LEU A 21 11.91 5.81 -2.97
C LEU A 21 10.88 6.33 -1.96
N SER A 22 9.59 6.31 -2.30
CA SER A 22 8.53 6.72 -1.38
C SER A 22 8.42 5.78 -0.18
N PHE A 23 8.62 4.48 -0.36
CA PHE A 23 8.69 3.52 0.75
C PHE A 23 9.89 3.75 1.65
N LEU A 24 11.07 4.00 1.06
CA LEU A 24 12.29 4.23 1.80
C LEU A 24 12.23 5.52 2.64
N LEU A 25 11.62 6.58 2.12
CA LEU A 25 11.60 7.89 2.76
C LEU A 25 10.31 8.19 3.53
N TYR A 26 9.39 7.24 3.62
CA TYR A 26 8.05 7.46 4.17
C TYR A 26 8.06 8.09 5.57
N TYR A 27 8.93 7.61 6.46
CA TYR A 27 9.05 8.10 7.83
C TYR A 27 10.20 9.10 8.03
N HIS A 28 10.94 9.44 6.97
CA HIS A 28 12.10 10.34 7.10
C HIS A 28 11.67 11.73 7.56
N GLY A 29 12.30 12.22 8.63
CA GLY A 29 11.99 13.53 9.21
C GLY A 29 10.72 13.58 10.07
N CYS A 30 9.99 12.48 10.23
CA CYS A 30 8.89 12.41 11.19
C CYS A 30 9.42 12.46 12.62
N LYS A 31 8.68 13.13 13.52
CA LYS A 31 8.88 13.03 14.96
C LYS A 31 7.85 12.08 15.52
N MET A 32 8.32 11.06 16.21
CA MET A 32 7.48 10.05 16.83
C MET A 32 7.93 9.83 18.27
N ASP A 33 6.97 9.74 19.17
CA ASP A 33 7.21 9.37 20.54
C ASP A 33 7.06 7.84 20.69
N PHE A 34 7.88 7.26 21.55
CA PHE A 34 7.76 5.86 21.92
C PHE A 34 6.45 5.69 22.71
N ASP A 35 5.74 4.62 22.53
CA ASP A 35 4.43 4.32 23.15
C ASP A 35 3.23 5.11 22.56
N GLU A 36 3.39 5.82 21.45
CA GLU A 36 2.27 6.48 20.75
C GLU A 36 1.97 5.83 19.40
N GLU A 37 0.68 5.74 19.07
CA GLU A 37 0.20 5.36 17.74
C GLU A 37 -0.23 6.61 16.98
N TYR A 38 0.18 6.68 15.72
CA TYR A 38 -0.15 7.78 14.82
C TYR A 38 -1.07 7.29 13.71
N GLN A 39 -2.04 8.11 13.32
CA GLN A 39 -2.98 7.77 12.26
C GLN A 39 -3.02 8.87 11.20
N ILE A 40 -2.98 8.46 9.94
CA ILE A 40 -3.12 9.37 8.80
C ILE A 40 -4.09 8.79 7.77
N GLU A 41 -4.89 9.67 7.16
CA GLU A 41 -5.66 9.34 5.97
C GLU A 41 -4.76 9.48 4.74
N GLU A 42 -4.70 8.46 3.91
CA GLU A 42 -3.94 8.50 2.66
C GLU A 42 -4.72 7.88 1.49
N ASN A 43 -4.22 8.13 0.27
CA ASN A 43 -4.80 7.57 -0.93
C ASN A 43 -4.01 6.33 -1.37
N PHE A 44 -4.72 5.22 -1.50
CA PHE A 44 -4.17 3.95 -1.96
C PHE A 44 -4.48 3.76 -3.45
N PRO A 45 -3.61 3.11 -4.21
CA PRO A 45 -3.92 2.72 -5.58
C PRO A 45 -5.23 1.95 -5.65
N SER A 46 -6.04 2.21 -6.68
CA SER A 46 -7.29 1.49 -6.85
C SER A 46 -7.06 -0.01 -7.02
N LEU A 47 -7.85 -0.82 -6.34
CA LEU A 47 -7.78 -2.28 -6.40
C LEU A 47 -8.26 -2.86 -7.74
N LEU A 48 -9.07 -2.09 -8.47
CA LEU A 48 -9.78 -2.54 -9.68
C LEU A 48 -9.43 -1.69 -10.91
N GLY A 49 -8.46 -0.80 -10.78
CA GLY A 49 -8.21 0.27 -11.74
C GLY A 49 -9.19 1.45 -11.56
N GLY A 50 -8.77 2.65 -11.88
CA GLY A 50 -9.57 3.86 -11.72
C GLY A 50 -9.04 4.81 -10.64
N ALA A 51 -9.93 5.55 -9.97
CA ALA A 51 -9.54 6.53 -8.97
C ALA A 51 -8.95 5.87 -7.70
N PRO A 52 -7.96 6.49 -7.04
CA PRO A 52 -7.43 6.01 -5.78
C PRO A 52 -8.53 5.87 -4.72
N CYS A 53 -8.39 4.88 -3.85
CA CYS A 53 -9.25 4.69 -2.69
C CYS A 53 -8.63 5.36 -1.46
N LYS A 54 -9.46 5.97 -0.62
CA LYS A 54 -9.02 6.44 0.68
C LYS A 54 -8.83 5.27 1.64
N GLY A 55 -7.93 5.42 2.57
CA GLY A 55 -7.73 4.48 3.66
C GLY A 55 -7.07 5.16 4.85
N MET A 56 -6.89 4.40 5.90
CA MET A 56 -6.28 4.83 7.14
C MET A 56 -5.02 4.01 7.37
N ARG A 57 -3.90 4.68 7.58
CA ARG A 57 -2.65 4.05 8.05
C ARG A 57 -2.46 4.38 9.51
N THR A 58 -2.20 3.34 10.30
CA THR A 58 -1.73 3.45 11.68
C THR A 58 -0.28 3.03 11.71
N PHE A 59 0.58 3.77 12.41
CA PHE A 59 1.99 3.45 12.56
C PHE A 59 2.51 3.81 13.95
N TRP A 60 3.51 3.06 14.42
CA TRP A 60 4.09 3.18 15.76
C TRP A 60 5.53 2.67 15.78
N ILE A 61 6.30 3.07 16.78
CA ILE A 61 7.61 2.48 17.06
C ILE A 61 7.36 1.17 17.81
N ASP A 62 7.72 0.04 17.20
CA ASP A 62 7.45 -1.28 17.73
C ASP A 62 8.66 -1.86 18.50
N GLU A 63 9.87 -1.58 18.06
CA GLU A 63 11.10 -2.13 18.61
C GLU A 63 12.22 -1.11 18.59
N VAL A 64 13.05 -1.13 19.63
CA VAL A 64 14.30 -0.37 19.67
C VAL A 64 15.44 -1.34 19.93
N ASP A 65 16.46 -1.33 19.08
CA ASP A 65 17.68 -2.11 19.19
C ASP A 65 18.88 -1.19 19.46
N PRO A 66 19.21 -0.94 20.75
CA PRO A 66 20.33 -0.07 21.10
C PRO A 66 21.69 -0.66 20.74
N GLU A 67 21.80 -1.99 20.60
CA GLU A 67 23.07 -2.65 20.27
C GLU A 67 23.46 -2.39 18.83
N ASN A 68 22.48 -2.34 17.92
CA ASN A 68 22.67 -2.02 16.51
C ASN A 68 22.36 -0.57 16.17
N GLY A 69 21.99 0.26 17.16
CA GLY A 69 21.68 1.67 16.96
C GLY A 69 20.50 1.88 16.01
N SER A 70 19.48 1.03 16.09
CA SER A 70 18.32 1.06 15.19
C SER A 70 17.00 0.96 15.95
N PHE A 71 15.91 1.31 15.27
CA PHE A 71 14.55 1.10 15.75
C PHE A 71 13.65 0.71 14.59
N ARG A 72 12.58 -0.03 14.89
CA ARG A 72 11.57 -0.45 13.91
C ARG A 72 10.32 0.40 14.03
N ILE A 73 9.85 0.94 12.90
CA ILE A 73 8.51 1.48 12.76
C ILE A 73 7.67 0.42 12.06
N ALA A 74 6.63 -0.03 12.74
CA ALA A 74 5.61 -0.89 12.16
C ALA A 74 4.42 -0.06 11.70
N SER A 75 3.76 -0.45 10.62
CA SER A 75 2.51 0.16 10.20
C SER A 75 1.55 -0.82 9.54
N ASP A 76 0.26 -0.57 9.80
CA ASP A 76 -0.86 -1.22 9.14
C ASP A 76 -1.72 -0.18 8.43
N ALA A 77 -2.17 -0.49 7.22
CA ALA A 77 -3.11 0.36 6.50
C ALA A 77 -4.29 -0.46 5.98
N ILE A 78 -5.49 0.11 6.11
CA ILE A 78 -6.74 -0.49 5.66
C ILE A 78 -7.40 0.45 4.68
N VAL A 79 -7.67 -0.04 3.47
CA VAL A 79 -8.37 0.71 2.42
C VAL A 79 -9.87 0.76 2.73
N ASN A 80 -10.51 1.90 2.43
CA ASN A 80 -11.94 2.07 2.58
C ASN A 80 -12.71 1.12 1.64
N THR A 81 -13.32 0.10 2.23
CA THR A 81 -14.04 -0.96 1.52
C THR A 81 -15.27 -0.42 0.78
N ASP A 82 -15.98 0.56 1.33
CA ASP A 82 -17.19 1.10 0.71
C ASP A 82 -16.86 1.81 -0.61
N GLN A 83 -15.72 2.50 -0.67
CA GLN A 83 -15.27 3.14 -1.90
C GLN A 83 -14.84 2.10 -2.95
N ALA A 84 -14.14 1.04 -2.54
CA ALA A 84 -13.78 -0.06 -3.42
C ALA A 84 -15.02 -0.78 -3.97
N ILE A 85 -16.04 -1.00 -3.14
CA ILE A 85 -17.33 -1.58 -3.56
C ILE A 85 -18.02 -0.69 -4.58
N LYS A 86 -18.07 0.62 -4.37
CA LYS A 86 -18.65 1.55 -5.35
C LYS A 86 -17.95 1.47 -6.71
N GLN A 87 -16.63 1.49 -6.72
CA GLN A 87 -15.84 1.33 -7.94
C GLN A 87 -16.13 -0.01 -8.65
N PHE A 88 -16.29 -1.08 -7.88
CA PHE A 88 -16.65 -2.39 -8.42
C PHE A 88 -18.04 -2.37 -9.08
N ILE A 89 -19.03 -1.77 -8.42
CA ILE A 89 -20.39 -1.62 -8.96
C ILE A 89 -20.36 -0.81 -10.26
N GLU A 90 -19.66 0.33 -10.28
CA GLU A 90 -19.51 1.17 -11.47
C GLU A 90 -18.84 0.41 -12.63
N LEU A 91 -17.82 -0.38 -12.33
CA LEU A 91 -17.14 -1.23 -13.30
C LEU A 91 -18.10 -2.27 -13.90
N ILE A 92 -18.89 -2.96 -13.08
CA ILE A 92 -19.89 -3.93 -13.56
C ILE A 92 -20.93 -3.20 -14.41
N GLN A 93 -21.52 -2.11 -13.92
CA GLN A 93 -22.57 -1.36 -14.63
C GLN A 93 -22.08 -0.83 -15.97
N SER A 94 -20.83 -0.39 -16.07
CA SER A 94 -20.26 0.11 -17.33
C SER A 94 -20.13 -0.99 -18.40
N ASN A 95 -20.00 -2.25 -17.98
CA ASN A 95 -19.89 -3.42 -18.87
C ASN A 95 -21.25 -4.08 -19.21
N LEU A 96 -22.35 -3.65 -18.55
CA LEU A 96 -23.69 -4.18 -18.86
C LEU A 96 -24.28 -3.50 -20.10
N PRO A 97 -25.20 -4.17 -20.82
CA PRO A 97 -26.05 -3.55 -21.84
C PRO A 97 -26.81 -2.32 -21.28
N GLU A 98 -27.06 -1.32 -22.11
CA GLU A 98 -27.65 -0.05 -21.69
C GLU A 98 -28.97 -0.20 -20.93
N GLU A 99 -29.81 -1.17 -21.34
CA GLU A 99 -31.08 -1.51 -20.70
C GLU A 99 -30.95 -2.10 -19.29
N ASP A 100 -29.78 -2.70 -18.96
CA ASP A 100 -29.51 -3.34 -17.67
C ASP A 100 -28.74 -2.44 -16.70
N ARG A 101 -28.10 -1.38 -17.18
CA ARG A 101 -27.25 -0.48 -16.37
C ARG A 101 -27.99 0.22 -15.21
N ARG A 102 -29.31 0.40 -15.35
CA ARG A 102 -30.14 1.07 -14.33
C ARG A 102 -30.74 0.10 -13.32
N LYS A 103 -30.54 -1.20 -13.50
CA LYS A 103 -31.05 -2.19 -12.55
C LYS A 103 -30.18 -2.18 -11.30
N PRO A 104 -30.76 -2.22 -10.10
CA PRO A 104 -30.01 -2.33 -8.87
C PRO A 104 -29.24 -3.65 -8.87
N ILE A 105 -27.96 -3.59 -8.51
CA ILE A 105 -27.16 -4.78 -8.29
C ILE A 105 -27.53 -5.34 -6.93
N ASP A 106 -27.81 -6.64 -6.88
CA ASP A 106 -28.10 -7.35 -5.63
C ASP A 106 -26.85 -7.35 -4.76
N SER A 107 -26.94 -6.79 -3.55
CA SER A 107 -25.83 -6.70 -2.61
C SER A 107 -25.26 -8.08 -2.22
N SER A 108 -26.05 -9.14 -2.32
CA SER A 108 -25.59 -10.52 -2.09
C SER A 108 -24.63 -11.03 -3.17
N GLN A 109 -24.59 -10.38 -4.31
CA GLN A 109 -23.70 -10.70 -5.43
C GLN A 109 -22.40 -9.90 -5.42
N ILE A 110 -22.28 -8.92 -4.50
CA ILE A 110 -21.07 -8.13 -4.36
C ILE A 110 -20.04 -8.94 -3.57
N PRO A 111 -18.87 -9.23 -4.14
CA PRO A 111 -17.84 -9.96 -3.41
C PRO A 111 -17.29 -9.13 -2.25
N ILE A 112 -16.73 -9.78 -1.25
CA ILE A 112 -15.92 -9.11 -0.23
C ILE A 112 -14.70 -8.52 -0.94
N ILE A 113 -14.48 -7.22 -0.76
CA ILE A 113 -13.31 -6.52 -1.30
C ILE A 113 -12.55 -5.94 -0.12
N MET A 114 -11.30 -6.38 0.05
CA MET A 114 -10.42 -5.91 1.13
C MET A 114 -9.03 -5.65 0.55
N ALA A 115 -8.37 -4.62 1.07
CA ALA A 115 -6.93 -4.45 0.90
C ALA A 115 -6.33 -3.99 2.21
N GLN A 116 -5.21 -4.59 2.54
CA GLN A 116 -4.42 -4.30 3.72
C GLN A 116 -2.97 -4.21 3.33
N ASP A 117 -2.31 -3.15 3.76
CA ASP A 117 -0.86 -2.97 3.64
C ASP A 117 -0.24 -3.09 5.01
N GLN A 118 0.89 -3.79 5.08
CA GLN A 118 1.75 -3.85 6.25
C GLN A 118 3.15 -3.37 5.85
N ASN A 119 3.77 -2.59 6.71
CA ASN A 119 5.12 -2.10 6.47
C ASN A 119 5.90 -2.11 7.77
N ASP A 120 7.07 -2.74 7.74
CA ASP A 120 8.09 -2.71 8.78
C ASP A 120 9.32 -1.99 8.22
N THR A 121 9.68 -0.87 8.82
CA THR A 121 10.85 -0.07 8.42
C THR A 121 11.84 0.01 9.58
N TYR A 122 13.04 -0.52 9.37
CA TYR A 122 14.16 -0.37 10.30
C TYR A 122 14.93 0.89 9.97
N ILE A 123 15.13 1.74 10.97
CA ILE A 123 15.73 3.07 10.83
C ILE A 123 16.97 3.16 11.69
N HIS A 124 18.07 3.68 11.14
CA HIS A 124 19.27 3.99 11.89
C HIS A 124 19.01 5.19 12.82
N ALA A 125 19.22 4.99 14.13
CA ALA A 125 18.81 5.96 15.16
C ALA A 125 19.50 7.33 15.03
N ASP A 126 20.80 7.35 14.69
CA ASP A 126 21.58 8.59 14.65
C ASP A 126 21.33 9.39 13.35
N THR A 127 21.06 8.72 12.24
CA THR A 127 20.96 9.37 10.94
C THR A 127 19.52 9.55 10.46
N GLY A 128 18.58 8.76 11.01
CA GLY A 128 17.19 8.72 10.55
C GLY A 128 17.01 8.08 9.18
N TRP A 129 18.06 7.45 8.62
CA TRP A 129 17.96 6.75 7.33
C TRP A 129 17.37 5.35 7.50
N PRO A 130 16.52 4.91 6.59
CA PRO A 130 16.03 3.54 6.56
C PRO A 130 17.20 2.59 6.23
N LEU A 131 17.25 1.48 6.95
CA LEU A 131 18.18 0.39 6.72
C LEU A 131 17.53 -0.70 5.89
N VAL A 132 16.33 -1.09 6.30
CA VAL A 132 15.54 -2.15 5.66
C VAL A 132 14.07 -1.76 5.67
N VAL A 133 13.37 -2.04 4.60
CA VAL A 133 11.91 -1.92 4.49
C VAL A 133 11.32 -3.24 4.04
N TYR A 134 10.37 -3.76 4.79
CA TYR A 134 9.54 -4.89 4.42
C TYR A 134 8.12 -4.39 4.22
N TYR A 135 7.60 -4.52 3.01
CA TYR A 135 6.26 -4.11 2.67
C TYR A 135 5.46 -5.29 2.12
N THR A 136 4.26 -5.47 2.63
CA THR A 136 3.32 -6.48 2.15
C THR A 136 1.98 -5.84 1.88
N ARG A 137 1.45 -6.06 0.68
CA ARG A 137 0.06 -5.75 0.34
C ARG A 137 -0.72 -7.04 0.15
N THR A 138 -1.83 -7.18 0.86
CA THR A 138 -2.80 -8.24 0.63
C THR A 138 -4.08 -7.63 0.05
N THR A 139 -4.55 -8.20 -1.06
CA THR A 139 -5.82 -7.85 -1.69
C THR A 139 -6.71 -9.08 -1.75
N GLN A 140 -7.96 -8.93 -1.39
CA GLN A 140 -8.97 -9.99 -1.49
C GLN A 140 -10.18 -9.47 -2.28
N VAL A 141 -10.62 -10.24 -3.26
CA VAL A 141 -11.86 -10.01 -4.01
C VAL A 141 -12.63 -11.33 -4.05
N GLY A 142 -13.69 -11.45 -3.26
CA GLY A 142 -14.42 -12.69 -3.04
C GLY A 142 -13.54 -13.74 -2.37
N GLU A 143 -13.41 -14.91 -3.00
CA GLU A 143 -12.55 -16.00 -2.52
C GLU A 143 -11.09 -15.88 -3.01
N ASN A 144 -10.83 -14.98 -3.96
CA ASN A 144 -9.49 -14.80 -4.52
C ASN A 144 -8.69 -13.84 -3.63
N ARG A 145 -7.51 -14.30 -3.24
CA ARG A 145 -6.52 -13.52 -2.49
C ARG A 145 -5.23 -13.43 -3.28
N SER A 146 -4.67 -12.22 -3.35
CA SER A 146 -3.36 -11.95 -3.95
C SER A 146 -2.53 -11.11 -3.00
N GLY A 147 -1.21 -11.18 -3.14
CA GLY A 147 -0.27 -10.42 -2.32
C GLY A 147 0.91 -9.94 -3.15
N ILE A 148 1.49 -8.83 -2.70
CA ILE A 148 2.75 -8.29 -3.18
C ILE A 148 3.64 -8.13 -1.95
N GLU A 149 4.87 -8.62 -2.04
CA GLU A 149 5.90 -8.46 -1.02
C GLU A 149 7.07 -7.72 -1.63
N ILE A 150 7.56 -6.69 -0.95
CA ILE A 150 8.72 -5.90 -1.35
C ILE A 150 9.68 -5.87 -0.16
N SER A 151 10.95 -6.17 -0.42
CA SER A 151 12.04 -6.01 0.54
C SER A 151 13.09 -5.11 -0.07
N LEU A 152 13.41 -4.02 0.62
CA LEU A 152 14.44 -3.06 0.23
C LEU A 152 15.47 -2.97 1.34
N GLU A 153 16.73 -3.07 1.00
CA GLU A 153 17.85 -2.96 1.94
C GLU A 153 18.81 -1.88 1.43
N ILE A 154 19.28 -1.05 2.34
CA ILE A 154 20.26 0.01 2.03
C ILE A 154 21.57 -0.34 2.71
N ASP A 155 22.60 -0.49 1.91
CA ASP A 155 23.98 -0.60 2.38
C ASP A 155 24.49 0.82 2.69
N ILE A 156 24.72 1.12 3.96
CA ILE A 156 25.34 2.38 4.36
C ILE A 156 26.86 2.14 4.35
N PRO A 157 27.61 2.73 3.41
CA PRO A 157 29.06 2.57 3.41
C PRO A 157 29.64 3.18 4.69
N GLU A 158 30.58 2.44 5.31
CA GLU A 158 31.35 2.87 6.48
C GLU A 158 32.14 4.19 6.24
#